data_0a4f5be7d882e5d0ba960aa9ed896ac7
#
_entry.id   0a4f5be7d882e5d0ba960aa9ed896ac7
#
_cell.length_a   1.000
_cell.length_b   1.000
_cell.length_c   1.000
_cell.angle_alpha   90.00
_cell.angle_beta   90.00
_cell.angle_gamma   90.00
#
_symmetry.space_group_name_H-M   'P 1'
#
loop_
_entity.id
_entity.type
_entity.pdbx_description
1 polymer ?
#
loop_
_entity_poly.entity_id
_entity_poly.type
_entity_poly.pdbx_seq_one_letter_code
_entity_poly.pdbx_strand_id
1 'polypeptide(L)'
;MGILNVTPDSFSDSGRYTAPDIAVAQAEKLFADGADIVDIGGESTRPGYVPVTLDEEWDRLRPVLTACARKGIGPISVDTQKAEIARRALDEGTSVINDVSGLADPQMAKVLQASLCGYVLMYHPQGAVGETVSIEGMYRWLKTRLSQLSQAGVEVERVLIDPGLGFAYGVEANWAVIAELPALLGLGAGLLVGPSRKRFLAMVSTQPASERDAATAAISALLATQGVDVVRVHHVAMVKEAVAVADRLVEAAHRG
;
A
#
# COMPACT_ATOMS: atom_id res chain seq x y z
N MET A 1 -5.37 -4.26 -4.39
CA MET A 1 -4.56 -4.77 -3.26
C MET A 1 -5.39 -4.70 -1.98
N GLY A 2 -5.55 -5.83 -1.29
CA GLY A 2 -6.29 -5.93 -0.03
C GLY A 2 -5.40 -5.70 1.19
N ILE A 3 -5.88 -4.96 2.19
CA ILE A 3 -5.13 -4.64 3.42
C ILE A 3 -5.40 -5.69 4.50
N LEU A 4 -4.34 -6.26 5.06
CA LEU A 4 -4.39 -7.17 6.22
C LEU A 4 -3.41 -6.73 7.30
N ASN A 5 -3.92 -6.16 8.40
CA ASN A 5 -3.09 -5.80 9.55
C ASN A 5 -3.06 -6.95 10.56
N VAL A 6 -1.84 -7.37 10.95
CA VAL A 6 -1.61 -8.42 11.95
C VAL A 6 -1.10 -7.83 13.27
N THR A 7 -1.65 -6.68 13.64
CA THR A 7 -1.39 -6.05 14.96
C THR A 7 -2.27 -6.64 16.05
N PRO A 8 -1.85 -6.61 17.33
CA PRO A 8 -2.63 -7.18 18.45
C PRO A 8 -4.07 -6.69 18.52
N ASP A 9 -4.30 -5.40 18.22
CA ASP A 9 -5.63 -4.78 18.27
C ASP A 9 -6.56 -5.27 17.13
N SER A 10 -6.00 -5.86 16.07
CA SER A 10 -6.79 -6.31 14.92
C SER A 10 -7.56 -7.61 15.19
N PHE A 11 -7.23 -8.35 16.28
CA PHE A 11 -7.74 -9.69 16.55
C PHE A 11 -8.22 -9.92 17.99
N SER A 12 -8.46 -8.86 18.78
CA SER A 12 -8.74 -8.92 20.23
C SER A 12 -10.02 -9.69 20.64
N ASP A 13 -10.94 -9.98 19.72
CA ASP A 13 -12.27 -10.56 20.07
C ASP A 13 -12.46 -12.05 19.70
N SER A 14 -11.42 -12.78 19.33
CA SER A 14 -11.56 -14.09 18.68
C SER A 14 -11.20 -15.30 19.57
N GLY A 15 -12.01 -15.59 20.53
CA GLY A 15 -11.83 -16.60 21.60
C GLY A 15 -11.65 -18.09 21.23
N ARG A 16 -11.53 -18.50 19.94
CA ARG A 16 -11.34 -19.91 19.53
C ARG A 16 -10.22 -20.15 18.51
N TYR A 17 -9.66 -19.12 17.90
CA TYR A 17 -8.61 -19.25 16.88
C TYR A 17 -7.37 -18.49 17.30
N THR A 18 -6.19 -18.95 16.89
CA THR A 18 -4.97 -18.17 17.09
C THR A 18 -4.97 -16.95 16.15
N ALA A 19 -4.30 -15.88 16.54
CA ALA A 19 -4.20 -14.68 15.70
C ALA A 19 -3.68 -15.00 14.26
N PRO A 20 -2.69 -15.89 14.06
CA PRO A 20 -2.27 -16.31 12.73
C PRO A 20 -3.36 -17.03 11.92
N ASP A 21 -4.16 -17.92 12.52
CA ASP A 21 -5.23 -18.63 11.78
C ASP A 21 -6.29 -17.67 11.26
N ILE A 22 -6.64 -16.65 12.07
CA ILE A 22 -7.60 -15.62 11.67
C ILE A 22 -7.03 -14.76 10.56
N ALA A 23 -5.75 -14.39 10.64
CA ALA A 23 -5.09 -13.61 9.63
C ALA A 23 -5.04 -14.37 8.29
N VAL A 24 -4.74 -15.67 8.31
CA VAL A 24 -4.75 -16.52 7.11
C VAL A 24 -6.16 -16.63 6.52
N ALA A 25 -7.18 -16.88 7.34
CA ALA A 25 -8.57 -16.91 6.87
C ALA A 25 -9.01 -15.55 6.28
N GLN A 26 -8.54 -14.44 6.85
CA GLN A 26 -8.80 -13.12 6.29
C GLN A 26 -8.06 -12.90 4.96
N ALA A 27 -6.84 -13.40 4.80
CA ALA A 27 -6.13 -13.36 3.52
C ALA A 27 -6.90 -14.16 2.45
N GLU A 28 -7.33 -15.40 2.76
CA GLU A 28 -8.17 -16.22 1.87
C GLU A 28 -9.45 -15.45 1.47
N LYS A 29 -10.11 -14.80 2.44
CA LYS A 29 -11.30 -13.99 2.19
C LYS A 29 -11.01 -12.80 1.25
N LEU A 30 -9.92 -12.06 1.45
CA LEU A 30 -9.56 -10.94 0.59
C LEU A 30 -9.34 -11.38 -0.86
N PHE A 31 -8.71 -12.55 -1.08
CA PHE A 31 -8.57 -13.12 -2.42
C PHE A 31 -9.93 -13.57 -2.99
N ALA A 32 -10.79 -14.21 -2.19
CA ALA A 32 -12.14 -14.58 -2.61
C ALA A 32 -13.00 -13.34 -2.95
N ASP A 33 -12.79 -12.22 -2.27
CA ASP A 33 -13.41 -10.92 -2.54
C ASP A 33 -12.84 -10.24 -3.82
N GLY A 34 -11.80 -10.83 -4.45
CA GLY A 34 -11.22 -10.39 -5.71
C GLY A 34 -9.97 -9.53 -5.60
N ALA A 35 -9.23 -9.59 -4.48
CA ALA A 35 -7.90 -8.98 -4.41
C ALA A 35 -6.93 -9.71 -5.35
N ASP A 36 -6.09 -8.95 -6.05
CA ASP A 36 -5.00 -9.49 -6.87
C ASP A 36 -3.72 -9.67 -6.04
N ILE A 37 -3.58 -8.90 -4.96
CA ILE A 37 -2.46 -8.94 -4.01
C ILE A 37 -3.04 -8.66 -2.61
N VAL A 38 -2.54 -9.34 -1.57
CA VAL A 38 -2.83 -9.03 -0.17
C VAL A 38 -1.59 -8.45 0.48
N ASP A 39 -1.73 -7.27 1.10
CA ASP A 39 -0.65 -6.54 1.75
C ASP A 39 -0.73 -6.70 3.27
N ILE A 40 0.26 -7.37 3.85
CA ILE A 40 0.29 -7.78 5.26
C ILE A 40 1.24 -6.86 6.04
N GLY A 41 0.70 -6.16 7.06
CA GLY A 41 1.48 -5.26 7.92
C GLY A 41 1.53 -5.73 9.36
N GLY A 42 2.74 -5.88 9.93
CA GLY A 42 2.99 -6.24 11.34
C GLY A 42 3.08 -5.04 12.28
N GLU A 43 3.26 -3.85 11.73
CA GLU A 43 3.37 -2.58 12.44
C GLU A 43 2.29 -1.61 11.96
N SER A 44 1.73 -0.81 12.86
CA SER A 44 0.80 0.26 12.46
C SER A 44 1.60 1.44 11.89
N THR A 45 1.18 1.94 10.73
CA THR A 45 1.75 3.14 10.11
C THR A 45 0.83 4.37 10.24
N ARG A 46 -0.20 4.29 11.12
CA ARG A 46 -1.11 5.41 11.37
C ARG A 46 -0.40 6.54 12.12
N PRO A 47 -0.76 7.82 11.88
CA PRO A 47 -0.19 8.94 12.64
C PRO A 47 -0.28 8.73 14.15
N GLY A 48 0.85 8.88 14.85
CA GLY A 48 0.94 8.67 16.30
C GLY A 48 1.16 7.23 16.74
N TYR A 49 1.44 6.30 15.83
CA TYR A 49 1.81 4.94 16.20
C TYR A 49 3.13 4.87 16.99
N VAL A 50 3.29 3.84 17.78
CA VAL A 50 4.54 3.53 18.47
C VAL A 50 5.28 2.49 17.64
N PRO A 51 6.50 2.79 17.16
CA PRO A 51 7.29 1.82 16.43
C PRO A 51 7.54 0.55 17.27
N VAL A 52 7.44 -0.60 16.63
CA VAL A 52 7.78 -1.88 17.26
C VAL A 52 9.20 -2.29 16.90
N THR A 53 9.79 -3.13 17.76
CA THR A 53 11.11 -3.70 17.49
C THR A 53 11.07 -4.61 16.26
N LEU A 54 12.21 -4.90 15.67
CA LEU A 54 12.35 -5.83 14.56
C LEU A 54 11.79 -7.22 14.92
N ASP A 55 12.12 -7.71 16.12
CA ASP A 55 11.68 -9.03 16.55
C ASP A 55 10.17 -9.09 16.80
N GLU A 56 9.57 -8.04 17.38
CA GLU A 56 8.12 -7.96 17.55
C GLU A 56 7.38 -7.92 16.20
N GLU A 57 7.87 -7.15 15.23
CA GLU A 57 7.27 -7.12 13.90
C GLU A 57 7.39 -8.49 13.22
N TRP A 58 8.56 -9.11 13.29
CA TRP A 58 8.78 -10.42 12.70
C TRP A 58 7.95 -11.53 13.36
N ASP A 59 7.82 -11.52 14.69
CA ASP A 59 7.00 -12.50 15.42
C ASP A 59 5.51 -12.42 15.03
N ARG A 60 5.03 -11.24 14.63
CA ARG A 60 3.66 -11.06 14.10
C ARG A 60 3.53 -11.54 12.66
N LEU A 61 4.50 -11.23 11.81
CA LEU A 61 4.45 -11.52 10.36
C LEU A 61 4.74 -12.98 10.05
N ARG A 62 5.80 -13.57 10.64
CA ARG A 62 6.31 -14.89 10.26
C ARG A 62 5.25 -15.99 10.28
N PRO A 63 4.43 -16.17 11.34
CA PRO A 63 3.46 -17.26 11.37
C PRO A 63 2.44 -17.19 10.24
N VAL A 64 2.04 -15.96 9.85
CA VAL A 64 1.07 -15.72 8.80
C VAL A 64 1.70 -15.97 7.42
N LEU A 65 2.89 -15.42 7.17
CA LEU A 65 3.62 -15.61 5.90
C LEU A 65 3.93 -17.08 5.65
N THR A 66 4.48 -17.79 6.65
CA THR A 66 4.76 -19.24 6.56
C THR A 66 3.47 -20.04 6.26
N ALA A 67 2.34 -19.68 6.89
CA ALA A 67 1.08 -20.37 6.65
C ALA A 67 0.50 -20.06 5.26
N CYS A 68 0.58 -18.82 4.79
CA CYS A 68 0.20 -18.44 3.42
C CYS A 68 1.03 -19.21 2.39
N ALA A 69 2.35 -19.24 2.54
CA ALA A 69 3.25 -19.97 1.64
C ALA A 69 2.90 -21.47 1.57
N ARG A 70 2.69 -22.12 2.72
CA ARG A 70 2.30 -23.55 2.78
C ARG A 70 0.98 -23.86 2.09
N LYS A 71 0.04 -22.92 2.12
CA LYS A 71 -1.29 -23.07 1.49
C LYS A 71 -1.32 -22.60 0.03
N GLY A 72 -0.23 -22.02 -0.48
CA GLY A 72 -0.20 -21.43 -1.83
C GLY A 72 -1.08 -20.18 -1.94
N ILE A 73 -1.29 -19.44 -0.85
CA ILE A 73 -2.04 -18.19 -0.81
C ILE A 73 -1.10 -17.06 -1.25
N GLY A 74 -1.43 -16.37 -2.31
CA GLY A 74 -0.64 -15.26 -2.84
C GLY A 74 -1.14 -14.77 -4.20
N PRO A 75 -0.53 -13.71 -4.73
CA PRO A 75 0.68 -12.97 -4.28
C PRO A 75 0.54 -12.19 -2.98
N ILE A 76 1.57 -12.21 -2.14
CA ILE A 76 1.62 -11.46 -0.87
C ILE A 76 2.57 -10.27 -1.02
N SER A 77 2.13 -9.13 -0.50
CA SER A 77 2.93 -7.94 -0.21
C SER A 77 3.17 -7.85 1.30
N VAL A 78 4.32 -7.33 1.73
CA VAL A 78 4.58 -7.02 3.14
C VAL A 78 4.82 -5.53 3.31
N ASP A 79 3.99 -4.90 4.17
CA ASP A 79 4.11 -3.49 4.57
C ASP A 79 5.15 -3.40 5.69
N THR A 80 6.35 -2.93 5.35
CA THR A 80 7.45 -2.74 6.30
C THR A 80 8.43 -1.66 5.86
N GLN A 81 8.95 -0.93 6.85
CA GLN A 81 9.99 0.09 6.67
C GLN A 81 11.41 -0.45 6.92
N LYS A 82 11.52 -1.69 7.43
CA LYS A 82 12.77 -2.30 7.90
C LYS A 82 13.32 -3.27 6.86
N ALA A 83 14.52 -3.00 6.36
CA ALA A 83 15.16 -3.83 5.33
C ALA A 83 15.35 -5.29 5.78
N GLU A 84 15.66 -5.53 7.07
CA GLU A 84 15.80 -6.91 7.57
C GLU A 84 14.47 -7.66 7.62
N ILE A 85 13.34 -6.99 7.92
CA ILE A 85 12.00 -7.60 7.80
C ILE A 85 11.68 -7.90 6.34
N ALA A 86 11.96 -6.96 5.43
CA ALA A 86 11.79 -7.17 4.00
C ALA A 86 12.58 -8.40 3.51
N ARG A 87 13.85 -8.52 3.89
CA ARG A 87 14.68 -9.68 3.56
C ARG A 87 14.07 -11.00 4.05
N ARG A 88 13.70 -11.06 5.35
CA ARG A 88 13.08 -12.25 5.94
C ARG A 88 11.75 -12.60 5.28
N ALA A 89 10.93 -11.60 4.94
CA ALA A 89 9.65 -11.81 4.26
C ALA A 89 9.85 -12.37 2.85
N LEU A 90 10.86 -11.91 2.11
CA LEU A 90 11.22 -12.44 0.80
C LEU A 90 11.69 -13.90 0.88
N ASP A 91 12.43 -14.27 1.94
CA ASP A 91 12.82 -15.67 2.19
C ASP A 91 11.61 -16.58 2.45
N GLU A 92 10.49 -16.04 2.97
CA GLU A 92 9.20 -16.76 3.14
C GLU A 92 8.33 -16.74 1.86
N GLY A 93 8.79 -16.16 0.74
CA GLY A 93 8.08 -16.17 -0.54
C GLY A 93 7.20 -14.93 -0.82
N THR A 94 7.38 -13.83 -0.10
CA THR A 94 6.72 -12.56 -0.39
C THR A 94 7.09 -12.06 -1.79
N SER A 95 6.12 -11.53 -2.52
CA SER A 95 6.28 -11.07 -3.91
C SER A 95 6.54 -9.57 -4.03
N VAL A 96 6.08 -8.77 -3.07
CA VAL A 96 6.16 -7.30 -3.08
C VAL A 96 6.54 -6.78 -1.70
N ILE A 97 7.41 -5.77 -1.64
CA ILE A 97 7.67 -5.00 -0.42
C ILE A 97 7.02 -3.63 -0.56
N ASN A 98 6.13 -3.29 0.38
CA ASN A 98 5.46 -2.00 0.46
C ASN A 98 6.15 -1.16 1.55
N ASP A 99 6.97 -0.17 1.13
CA ASP A 99 7.75 0.67 2.03
C ASP A 99 7.17 2.08 2.12
N VAL A 100 6.43 2.32 3.20
CA VAL A 100 5.82 3.62 3.47
C VAL A 100 6.81 4.66 4.03
N SER A 101 8.08 4.31 4.23
CA SER A 101 9.12 5.23 4.69
C SER A 101 9.80 6.03 3.56
N GLY A 102 9.55 5.63 2.31
CA GLY A 102 10.18 6.26 1.15
C GLY A 102 11.68 5.99 1.04
N LEU A 103 12.09 4.75 1.28
CA LEU A 103 13.50 4.30 1.24
C LEU A 103 14.33 4.93 2.37
N ALA A 104 13.79 4.98 3.59
CA ALA A 104 14.51 5.53 4.74
C ALA A 104 15.59 4.59 5.30
N ASP A 105 15.36 3.27 5.26
CA ASP A 105 16.37 2.28 5.64
C ASP A 105 17.45 2.17 4.56
N PRO A 106 18.73 2.51 4.85
CA PRO A 106 19.81 2.50 3.87
C PRO A 106 20.13 1.10 3.32
N GLN A 107 19.70 0.02 3.99
CA GLN A 107 19.90 -1.36 3.53
C GLN A 107 18.80 -1.84 2.59
N MET A 108 17.65 -1.13 2.50
CA MET A 108 16.51 -1.55 1.69
C MET A 108 16.89 -1.73 0.21
N ALA A 109 17.61 -0.78 -0.37
CA ALA A 109 18.04 -0.88 -1.77
C ALA A 109 18.88 -2.13 -2.06
N LYS A 110 19.72 -2.56 -1.09
CA LYS A 110 20.54 -3.78 -1.21
C LYS A 110 19.66 -5.05 -1.17
N VAL A 111 18.64 -5.08 -0.31
CA VAL A 111 17.69 -6.19 -0.26
C VAL A 111 16.92 -6.31 -1.57
N LEU A 112 16.45 -5.19 -2.10
CA LEU A 112 15.72 -5.15 -3.38
C LEU A 112 16.59 -5.57 -4.57
N GLN A 113 17.85 -5.14 -4.59
CA GLN A 113 18.82 -5.51 -5.64
C GLN A 113 19.10 -7.02 -5.63
N ALA A 114 19.13 -7.65 -4.45
CA ALA A 114 19.38 -9.10 -4.30
C ALA A 114 18.15 -9.96 -4.61
N SER A 115 17.00 -9.38 -4.93
CA SER A 115 15.73 -10.06 -5.19
C SER A 115 15.10 -9.61 -6.51
N LEU A 116 14.06 -10.34 -6.97
CA LEU A 116 13.22 -9.96 -8.12
C LEU A 116 11.84 -9.46 -7.68
N CYS A 117 11.66 -9.08 -6.42
CA CYS A 117 10.39 -8.62 -5.89
C CYS A 117 9.93 -7.30 -6.50
N GLY A 118 8.62 -7.06 -6.52
CA GLY A 118 8.06 -5.74 -6.70
C GLY A 118 8.33 -4.86 -5.47
N TYR A 119 8.37 -3.56 -5.67
CA TYR A 119 8.56 -2.59 -4.59
C TYR A 119 7.59 -1.42 -4.71
N VAL A 120 7.02 -0.99 -3.60
CA VAL A 120 6.22 0.24 -3.55
C VAL A 120 7.04 1.32 -2.86
N LEU A 121 7.36 2.36 -3.61
CA LEU A 121 8.06 3.56 -3.14
C LEU A 121 7.04 4.64 -2.82
N MET A 122 6.77 4.86 -1.53
CA MET A 122 5.86 5.92 -1.12
C MET A 122 6.59 7.28 -0.98
N TYR A 123 5.92 8.35 -1.42
CA TYR A 123 6.35 9.71 -1.12
C TYR A 123 6.27 9.98 0.38
N HIS A 124 7.41 10.08 1.02
CA HIS A 124 7.53 10.39 2.45
C HIS A 124 8.78 11.23 2.71
N PRO A 125 8.75 12.55 2.45
CA PRO A 125 9.89 13.42 2.68
C PRO A 125 10.16 13.50 4.17
N GLN A 126 11.41 13.22 4.58
CA GLN A 126 11.86 13.31 5.96
C GLN A 126 11.80 14.75 6.45
N GLY A 127 11.15 15.00 7.57
CA GLY A 127 11.27 16.24 8.35
C GLY A 127 10.26 17.36 8.12
N ALA A 128 9.32 17.23 7.18
CA ALA A 128 8.29 18.26 7.00
C ALA A 128 6.91 17.63 6.77
N VAL A 129 6.12 17.55 7.81
CA VAL A 129 4.67 17.47 7.66
C VAL A 129 4.22 18.91 7.35
N GLY A 130 4.26 19.30 6.07
CA GLY A 130 3.72 20.58 5.62
C GLY A 130 2.21 20.48 5.43
N GLU A 131 1.46 21.56 5.65
CA GLU A 131 0.05 21.59 5.28
C GLU A 131 -0.14 21.50 3.75
N THR A 132 0.87 21.90 3.00
CA THR A 132 0.86 21.95 1.54
C THR A 132 1.94 21.03 0.94
N VAL A 133 1.63 20.46 -0.21
CA VAL A 133 2.56 19.70 -1.05
C VAL A 133 2.39 20.18 -2.49
N SER A 134 3.50 20.33 -3.25
CA SER A 134 3.41 20.54 -4.68
C SER A 134 3.65 19.25 -5.42
N ILE A 135 2.86 18.96 -6.44
CA ILE A 135 3.03 17.77 -7.28
C ILE A 135 4.40 17.76 -7.98
N GLU A 136 4.91 18.92 -8.37
CA GLU A 136 6.24 19.06 -8.96
C GLU A 136 7.35 18.70 -7.96
N GLY A 137 7.21 19.13 -6.70
CA GLY A 137 8.13 18.76 -5.61
C GLY A 137 8.11 17.26 -5.34
N MET A 138 6.91 16.66 -5.31
CA MET A 138 6.70 15.23 -5.18
C MET A 138 7.35 14.47 -6.34
N TYR A 139 7.11 14.88 -7.58
CA TYR A 139 7.71 14.32 -8.78
C TYR A 139 9.24 14.32 -8.70
N ARG A 140 9.86 15.46 -8.37
CA ARG A 140 11.31 15.57 -8.25
C ARG A 140 11.89 14.66 -7.15
N TRP A 141 11.21 14.58 -6.02
CA TRP A 141 11.60 13.72 -4.91
C TRP A 141 11.54 12.24 -5.31
N LEU A 142 10.43 11.78 -5.87
CA LEU A 142 10.24 10.42 -6.34
C LEU A 142 11.25 10.04 -7.43
N LYS A 143 11.49 10.93 -8.40
CA LYS A 143 12.50 10.74 -9.45
C LYS A 143 13.91 10.58 -8.86
N THR A 144 14.25 11.35 -7.82
CA THR A 144 15.53 11.21 -7.12
C THR A 144 15.66 9.84 -6.45
N ARG A 145 14.60 9.35 -5.77
CA ARG A 145 14.58 8.02 -5.14
C ARG A 145 14.68 6.89 -6.16
N LEU A 146 13.95 6.99 -7.27
CA LEU A 146 14.06 6.04 -8.38
C LEU A 146 15.49 6.00 -8.95
N SER A 147 16.14 7.16 -9.11
CA SER A 147 17.53 7.21 -9.55
C SER A 147 18.47 6.52 -8.55
N GLN A 148 18.26 6.68 -7.23
CA GLN A 148 19.03 5.99 -6.20
C GLN A 148 18.85 4.46 -6.28
N LEU A 149 17.62 3.99 -6.47
CA LEU A 149 17.31 2.55 -6.66
C LEU A 149 18.00 2.01 -7.91
N SER A 150 17.90 2.71 -9.03
CA SER A 150 18.56 2.33 -10.29
C SER A 150 20.07 2.26 -10.15
N GLN A 151 20.70 3.24 -9.48
CA GLN A 151 22.14 3.23 -9.20
C GLN A 151 22.57 2.08 -8.28
N ALA A 152 21.67 1.63 -7.41
CA ALA A 152 21.87 0.44 -6.59
C ALA A 152 21.66 -0.89 -7.35
N GLY A 153 21.25 -0.84 -8.63
CA GLY A 153 21.00 -2.01 -9.45
C GLY A 153 19.58 -2.58 -9.35
N VAL A 154 18.63 -1.80 -8.82
CA VAL A 154 17.20 -2.16 -8.81
C VAL A 154 16.55 -1.71 -10.11
N GLU A 155 15.86 -2.61 -10.81
CA GLU A 155 15.10 -2.32 -12.02
C GLU A 155 13.87 -1.47 -11.67
N VAL A 156 13.80 -0.24 -12.18
CA VAL A 156 12.71 0.70 -11.88
C VAL A 156 11.35 0.25 -12.40
N GLU A 157 11.34 -0.64 -13.38
CA GLU A 157 10.16 -1.31 -13.93
C GLU A 157 9.45 -2.22 -12.94
N ARG A 158 10.06 -2.49 -11.78
CA ARG A 158 9.47 -3.24 -10.66
C ARG A 158 9.00 -2.35 -9.52
N VAL A 159 9.10 -1.02 -9.69
CA VAL A 159 8.82 -0.04 -8.62
C VAL A 159 7.51 0.69 -8.91
N LEU A 160 6.47 0.44 -8.11
CA LEU A 160 5.27 1.24 -8.07
C LEU A 160 5.50 2.51 -7.23
N ILE A 161 4.90 3.62 -7.65
CA ILE A 161 4.95 4.90 -6.93
C ILE A 161 3.67 5.07 -6.12
N ASP A 162 3.78 5.42 -4.83
CA ASP A 162 2.64 5.85 -4.01
C ASP A 162 2.80 7.32 -3.62
N PRO A 163 1.84 8.20 -3.94
CA PRO A 163 1.87 9.61 -3.55
C PRO A 163 1.78 9.83 -2.03
N GLY A 164 1.45 8.81 -1.24
CA GLY A 164 1.41 8.87 0.22
C GLY A 164 0.20 9.65 0.77
N LEU A 165 -0.99 9.48 0.18
CA LEU A 165 -2.21 10.12 0.69
C LEU A 165 -2.40 9.85 2.18
N GLY A 166 -2.65 10.91 2.96
CA GLY A 166 -2.91 10.84 4.40
C GLY A 166 -1.68 10.65 5.28
N PHE A 167 -0.46 10.78 4.76
CA PHE A 167 0.79 10.67 5.52
C PHE A 167 1.48 12.03 5.71
N ALA A 168 2.09 12.57 4.67
CA ALA A 168 3.06 13.66 4.79
C ALA A 168 2.48 15.07 4.61
N TYR A 169 1.17 15.23 4.43
CA TYR A 169 0.53 16.52 4.13
C TYR A 169 -0.91 16.61 4.63
N GLY A 170 -1.43 17.86 4.72
CA GLY A 170 -2.73 18.17 5.29
C GLY A 170 -3.92 17.61 4.52
N VAL A 171 -5.11 17.69 5.11
CA VAL A 171 -6.34 17.08 4.55
C VAL A 171 -6.67 17.65 3.16
N GLU A 172 -6.64 18.99 3.00
CA GLU A 172 -6.93 19.65 1.71
C GLU A 172 -5.90 19.31 0.65
N ALA A 173 -4.62 19.19 1.02
CA ALA A 173 -3.56 18.85 0.07
C ALA A 173 -3.73 17.46 -0.55
N ASN A 174 -4.42 16.52 0.13
CA ASN A 174 -4.73 15.23 -0.47
C ASN A 174 -5.62 15.37 -1.71
N TRP A 175 -6.60 16.28 -1.68
CA TRP A 175 -7.48 16.52 -2.84
C TRP A 175 -6.72 17.16 -3.99
N ALA A 176 -5.80 18.09 -3.71
CA ALA A 176 -4.94 18.68 -4.72
C ALA A 176 -4.04 17.64 -5.37
N VAL A 177 -3.40 16.77 -4.57
CA VAL A 177 -2.59 15.65 -5.10
C VAL A 177 -3.42 14.72 -5.97
N ILE A 178 -4.63 14.33 -5.53
CA ILE A 178 -5.52 13.47 -6.32
C ILE A 178 -5.87 14.11 -7.67
N ALA A 179 -6.15 15.41 -7.69
CA ALA A 179 -6.47 16.11 -8.93
C ALA A 179 -5.30 16.17 -9.94
N GLU A 180 -4.07 16.15 -9.43
CA GLU A 180 -2.84 16.28 -10.23
C GLU A 180 -2.08 14.96 -10.40
N LEU A 181 -2.62 13.81 -9.93
CA LEU A 181 -1.98 12.48 -10.04
C LEU A 181 -1.46 12.13 -11.44
N PRO A 182 -2.15 12.50 -12.55
CA PRO A 182 -1.63 12.20 -13.88
C PRO A 182 -0.24 12.76 -14.16
N ALA A 183 0.22 13.79 -13.42
CA ALA A 183 1.58 14.30 -13.54
C ALA A 183 2.67 13.32 -13.04
N LEU A 184 2.30 12.28 -12.28
CA LEU A 184 3.20 11.23 -11.80
C LEU A 184 3.24 10.01 -12.74
N LEU A 185 2.35 9.94 -13.75
CA LEU A 185 2.35 8.86 -14.72
C LEU A 185 3.69 8.82 -15.47
N GLY A 186 4.18 7.61 -15.72
CA GLY A 186 5.48 7.42 -16.38
C GLY A 186 6.68 7.46 -15.43
N LEU A 187 6.46 7.66 -14.12
CA LEU A 187 7.47 7.38 -13.11
C LEU A 187 7.39 5.91 -12.69
N GLY A 188 8.50 5.18 -12.72
CA GLY A 188 8.52 3.77 -12.32
C GLY A 188 7.65 2.87 -13.18
N ALA A 189 7.14 1.80 -12.58
CA ALA A 189 6.28 0.80 -13.22
C ALA A 189 4.80 1.18 -13.26
N GLY A 190 4.37 2.16 -12.47
CA GLY A 190 2.97 2.59 -12.35
C GLY A 190 2.66 3.23 -11.00
N LEU A 191 1.39 3.53 -10.77
CA LEU A 191 0.90 4.18 -9.55
C LEU A 191 0.11 3.21 -8.67
N LEU A 192 0.47 3.18 -7.38
CA LEU A 192 -0.35 2.61 -6.32
C LEU A 192 -0.89 3.76 -5.46
N VAL A 193 -2.18 3.70 -5.11
CA VAL A 193 -2.79 4.69 -4.21
C VAL A 193 -3.59 4.00 -3.12
N GLY A 194 -3.35 4.39 -1.87
CA GLY A 194 -4.07 3.90 -0.69
C GLY A 194 -5.08 4.92 -0.15
N PRO A 195 -6.31 5.08 -0.68
CA PRO A 195 -7.27 6.07 -0.21
C PRO A 195 -8.11 5.58 0.97
N SER A 196 -8.07 4.28 1.27
CA SER A 196 -9.08 3.58 2.07
C SER A 196 -9.22 4.11 3.49
N ARG A 197 -10.42 4.56 3.84
CA ARG A 197 -10.85 5.00 5.17
C ARG A 197 -10.06 6.19 5.74
N LYS A 198 -9.24 6.85 4.90
CA LYS A 198 -8.34 7.93 5.32
C LYS A 198 -9.09 9.19 5.76
N ARG A 199 -8.39 10.02 6.56
CA ARG A 199 -8.97 11.20 7.22
C ARG A 199 -9.49 12.25 6.21
N PHE A 200 -8.86 12.40 5.04
CA PHE A 200 -9.32 13.36 4.04
C PHE A 200 -10.73 13.05 3.52
N LEU A 201 -11.17 11.78 3.54
CA LEU A 201 -12.54 11.40 3.18
C LEU A 201 -13.59 11.88 4.20
N ALA A 202 -13.18 12.33 5.41
CA ALA A 202 -14.11 12.94 6.36
C ALA A 202 -14.69 14.28 5.88
N MET A 203 -14.11 14.90 4.86
CA MET A 203 -14.67 16.11 4.25
C MET A 203 -15.96 15.83 3.46
N VAL A 204 -16.13 14.62 2.98
CA VAL A 204 -17.28 14.22 2.14
C VAL A 204 -18.11 13.11 2.78
N SER A 205 -17.65 12.52 3.89
CA SER A 205 -18.36 11.45 4.59
C SER A 205 -18.42 11.75 6.09
N THR A 206 -19.64 11.75 6.65
CA THR A 206 -19.87 11.91 8.10
C THR A 206 -19.66 10.60 8.88
N GLN A 207 -19.44 9.49 8.19
CA GLN A 207 -19.25 8.19 8.80
C GLN A 207 -17.91 8.08 9.56
N PRO A 208 -17.83 7.24 10.61
CA PRO A 208 -16.58 6.91 11.25
C PRO A 208 -15.63 6.24 10.24
N ALA A 209 -14.33 6.26 10.52
CA ALA A 209 -13.31 5.77 9.57
C ALA A 209 -13.60 4.32 9.09
N SER A 210 -14.05 3.44 9.97
CA SER A 210 -14.38 2.03 9.67
C SER A 210 -15.53 1.86 8.67
N GLU A 211 -16.37 2.87 8.48
CA GLU A 211 -17.59 2.82 7.66
C GLU A 211 -17.51 3.71 6.40
N ARG A 212 -16.31 4.24 6.06
CA ARG A 212 -16.10 5.09 4.86
C ARG A 212 -15.88 4.28 3.58
N ASP A 213 -16.39 3.06 3.50
CA ASP A 213 -16.10 2.18 2.36
C ASP A 213 -16.80 2.66 1.07
N ALA A 214 -17.99 3.27 1.16
CA ALA A 214 -18.64 3.88 0.00
C ALA A 214 -17.83 5.05 -0.58
N ALA A 215 -17.32 5.97 0.27
CA ALA A 215 -16.45 7.05 -0.16
C ALA A 215 -15.11 6.53 -0.70
N THR A 216 -14.58 5.45 -0.09
CA THR A 216 -13.38 4.75 -0.58
C THR A 216 -13.62 4.16 -1.98
N ALA A 217 -14.75 3.51 -2.22
CA ALA A 217 -15.08 2.93 -3.51
C ALA A 217 -15.23 4.01 -4.60
N ALA A 218 -15.93 5.10 -4.28
CA ALA A 218 -16.11 6.22 -5.20
C ALA A 218 -14.77 6.83 -5.62
N ILE A 219 -13.90 7.16 -4.67
CA ILE A 219 -12.59 7.73 -5.01
C ILE A 219 -11.69 6.72 -5.74
N SER A 220 -11.77 5.43 -5.42
CA SER A 220 -11.00 4.39 -6.12
C SER A 220 -11.39 4.26 -7.59
N ALA A 221 -12.69 4.38 -7.92
CA ALA A 221 -13.17 4.41 -9.30
C ALA A 221 -12.63 5.64 -10.06
N LEU A 222 -12.63 6.83 -9.42
CA LEU A 222 -12.06 8.03 -10.01
C LEU A 222 -10.55 7.91 -10.23
N LEU A 223 -9.82 7.32 -9.29
CA LEU A 223 -8.39 7.05 -9.41
C LEU A 223 -8.07 6.11 -10.59
N ALA A 224 -8.89 5.07 -10.78
CA ALA A 224 -8.75 4.18 -11.94
C ALA A 224 -8.93 4.92 -13.26
N THR A 225 -9.89 5.86 -13.38
CA THR A 225 -10.05 6.68 -14.59
C THR A 225 -8.87 7.64 -14.84
N GLN A 226 -8.04 7.91 -13.83
CA GLN A 226 -6.84 8.74 -13.94
C GLN A 226 -5.58 7.93 -14.28
N GLY A 227 -5.69 6.61 -14.45
CA GLY A 227 -4.55 5.75 -14.78
C GLY A 227 -3.80 5.19 -13.56
N VAL A 228 -4.45 5.12 -12.39
CA VAL A 228 -3.88 4.43 -11.22
C VAL A 228 -3.96 2.92 -11.45
N ASP A 229 -2.82 2.24 -11.33
CA ASP A 229 -2.71 0.80 -11.60
C ASP A 229 -3.17 -0.06 -10.43
N VAL A 230 -2.94 0.39 -9.19
CA VAL A 230 -3.27 -0.36 -7.98
C VAL A 230 -3.94 0.54 -6.95
N VAL A 231 -5.12 0.15 -6.46
CA VAL A 231 -5.74 0.74 -5.26
C VAL A 231 -5.57 -0.19 -4.06
N ARG A 232 -5.10 0.35 -2.92
CA ARG A 232 -4.88 -0.40 -1.67
C ARG A 232 -6.00 -0.12 -0.68
N VAL A 233 -6.82 -1.15 -0.38
CA VAL A 233 -8.12 -0.97 0.29
C VAL A 233 -8.45 -2.05 1.32
N HIS A 234 -9.32 -1.72 2.30
CA HIS A 234 -9.82 -2.66 3.30
C HIS A 234 -10.99 -3.51 2.77
N HIS A 235 -11.94 -2.89 2.06
CA HIS A 235 -13.14 -3.57 1.55
C HIS A 235 -13.00 -3.88 0.07
N VAL A 236 -12.36 -5.01 -0.24
CA VAL A 236 -12.00 -5.39 -1.62
C VAL A 236 -13.23 -5.55 -2.52
N ALA A 237 -14.23 -6.33 -2.10
CA ALA A 237 -15.39 -6.64 -2.95
C ALA A 237 -16.09 -5.37 -3.49
N MET A 238 -16.39 -4.40 -2.61
CA MET A 238 -17.04 -3.15 -3.02
C MET A 238 -16.17 -2.32 -3.97
N VAL A 239 -14.87 -2.22 -3.67
CA VAL A 239 -13.94 -1.43 -4.51
C VAL A 239 -13.69 -2.10 -5.86
N LYS A 240 -13.62 -3.43 -5.90
CA LYS A 240 -13.48 -4.20 -7.16
C LYS A 240 -14.63 -3.90 -8.13
N GLU A 241 -15.87 -3.87 -7.64
CA GLU A 241 -17.03 -3.51 -8.47
C GLU A 241 -16.95 -2.06 -8.97
N ALA A 242 -16.58 -1.12 -8.10
CA ALA A 242 -16.48 0.30 -8.45
C ALA A 242 -15.38 0.55 -9.50
N VAL A 243 -14.22 -0.09 -9.35
CA VAL A 243 -13.11 -0.01 -10.32
C VAL A 243 -13.49 -0.66 -11.64
N ALA A 244 -14.18 -1.81 -11.63
CA ALA A 244 -14.65 -2.46 -12.87
C ALA A 244 -15.59 -1.56 -13.69
N VAL A 245 -16.43 -0.74 -13.02
CA VAL A 245 -17.27 0.25 -13.69
C VAL A 245 -16.41 1.35 -14.33
N ALA A 246 -15.40 1.83 -13.63
CA ALA A 246 -14.47 2.85 -14.14
C ALA A 246 -13.68 2.33 -15.35
N ASP A 247 -13.11 1.13 -15.26
CA ASP A 247 -12.37 0.49 -16.36
C ASP A 247 -13.24 0.33 -17.60
N ARG A 248 -14.50 -0.10 -17.41
CA ARG A 248 -15.44 -0.23 -18.53
C ARG A 248 -15.76 1.10 -19.20
N LEU A 249 -15.85 2.19 -18.43
CA LEU A 249 -16.04 3.54 -18.96
C LEU A 249 -14.82 4.00 -19.77
N VAL A 250 -13.62 3.79 -19.25
CA VAL A 250 -12.36 4.13 -19.94
C VAL A 250 -12.23 3.36 -21.25
N GLU A 251 -12.49 2.03 -21.24
CA GLU A 251 -12.49 1.22 -22.47
C GLU A 251 -13.49 1.73 -23.52
N ALA A 252 -14.69 2.14 -23.08
CA ALA A 252 -15.70 2.65 -24.01
C ALA A 252 -15.27 3.99 -24.66
N ALA A 253 -14.62 4.86 -23.88
CA ALA A 253 -14.12 6.15 -24.38
C ALA A 253 -12.99 6.00 -25.41
N HIS A 254 -12.18 4.92 -25.34
CA HIS A 254 -11.09 4.67 -26.30
C HIS A 254 -11.55 3.95 -27.58
N ARG A 255 -12.80 3.47 -27.64
CA ARG A 255 -13.37 2.80 -28.83
C ARG A 255 -14.14 3.74 -29.76
N GLY A 256 -14.40 4.95 -29.34
CA GLY A 256 -15.11 5.99 -30.13
C GLY A 256 -14.15 7.01 -30.70
#